data_725fdb85b2978cba6726059d6f45eb05
#
_entry.id   725fdb85b2978cba6726059d6f45eb05
#
_cell.length_a   1.000
_cell.length_b   1.000
_cell.length_c   1.000
_cell.angle_alpha   90.00
_cell.angle_beta   90.00
_cell.angle_gamma   90.00
#
_symmetry.space_group_name_H-M   'P 1'
#
loop_
_entity.id
_entity.type
_entity.pdbx_description
1 polymer ?
#
loop_
_entity_poly.entity_id
_entity_poly.type
_entity_poly.pdbx_seq_one_letter_code
_entity_poly.pdbx_strand_id
1 'polypeptide(L)'
;GIERWRRAEPQGCSAAQAFVRDGLGGDLLSCDHTRRNATGVIAAVNHVMGAAQAQGETSGFRDHTTESKDPGVLLRLPAILPPDSAGGGSADPLAWRDSLTEPRHEAEETQRMRECTQAAAWVAAQIAAGTPPNEVLVLARKRDRLAAMQAALRALHLPCVQPEKADLFDAPEVP
;
A
#
# COMPACT_ATOMS: atom_id res chain seq x y z
N GLY A 1 -2.27 -14.69 0.65
CA GLY A 1 -3.10 -14.49 1.82
C GLY A 1 -2.32 -14.07 3.03
N ILE A 2 -3.03 -13.55 4.00
CA ILE A 2 -2.52 -13.12 5.33
C ILE A 2 -1.89 -14.31 6.07
N GLU A 3 -2.28 -15.52 5.73
CA GLU A 3 -1.85 -16.79 6.32
C GLU A 3 -0.36 -17.10 6.10
N ARG A 4 0.28 -16.53 5.07
CA ARG A 4 1.74 -16.66 4.87
C ARG A 4 2.58 -15.72 5.74
N TRP A 5 1.94 -14.89 6.53
CA TRP A 5 2.65 -14.02 7.44
C TRP A 5 3.41 -14.86 8.50
N ARG A 6 4.66 -14.52 8.73
CA ARG A 6 5.58 -15.27 9.62
C ARG A 6 5.78 -16.75 9.24
N ARG A 7 5.75 -17.10 7.95
CA ARG A 7 5.92 -18.46 7.42
C ARG A 7 4.78 -19.42 7.82
N ALA A 8 3.62 -18.91 8.16
CA ALA A 8 2.46 -19.76 8.39
C ALA A 8 2.08 -20.49 7.09
N GLU A 9 1.76 -21.78 7.20
CA GLU A 9 1.33 -22.60 6.08
C GLU A 9 -0.20 -22.62 6.02
N PRO A 10 -0.85 -22.09 4.97
CA PRO A 10 -2.31 -22.04 4.86
C PRO A 10 -2.96 -23.42 4.94
N GLN A 11 -2.30 -24.43 4.36
CA GLN A 11 -2.80 -25.80 4.40
C GLN A 11 -2.84 -26.36 5.81
N GLY A 12 -1.86 -26.01 6.65
CA GLY A 12 -1.83 -26.39 8.06
C GLY A 12 -3.02 -25.83 8.84
N CYS A 13 -3.39 -24.56 8.59
CA CYS A 13 -4.58 -23.96 9.21
C CYS A 13 -5.87 -24.67 8.77
N SER A 14 -6.02 -24.95 7.49
CA SER A 14 -7.20 -25.67 6.95
C SER A 14 -7.29 -27.10 7.49
N ALA A 15 -6.17 -27.82 7.60
CA ALA A 15 -6.11 -29.16 8.17
C ALA A 15 -6.46 -29.15 9.67
N ALA A 16 -5.97 -28.16 10.43
CA ALA A 16 -6.30 -28.00 11.85
C ALA A 16 -7.80 -27.70 12.04
N GLN A 17 -8.39 -26.85 11.21
CA GLN A 17 -9.84 -26.58 11.24
C GLN A 17 -10.65 -27.85 10.94
N ALA A 18 -10.26 -28.61 9.91
CA ALA A 18 -10.92 -29.87 9.58
C ALA A 18 -10.79 -30.88 10.71
N PHE A 19 -9.61 -31.01 11.31
CA PHE A 19 -9.40 -31.92 12.44
C PHE A 19 -10.25 -31.55 13.66
N VAL A 20 -10.33 -30.25 14.01
CA VAL A 20 -11.16 -29.82 15.16
C VAL A 20 -12.64 -30.07 14.88
N ARG A 21 -13.12 -29.71 13.68
CA ARG A 21 -14.53 -29.88 13.31
C ARG A 21 -14.92 -31.38 13.17
N ASP A 22 -14.16 -32.12 12.36
CA ASP A 22 -14.55 -33.46 11.93
C ASP A 22 -14.02 -34.55 12.88
N GLY A 23 -12.87 -34.30 13.52
CA GLY A 23 -12.25 -35.25 14.45
C GLY A 23 -12.64 -35.08 15.93
N LEU A 24 -12.84 -33.82 16.35
CA LEU A 24 -13.17 -33.53 17.76
C LEU A 24 -14.60 -33.06 17.98
N GLY A 25 -15.40 -32.89 16.91
CA GLY A 25 -16.77 -32.37 17.01
C GLY A 25 -16.85 -30.92 17.48
N GLY A 26 -15.80 -30.13 17.21
CA GLY A 26 -15.75 -28.73 17.59
C GLY A 26 -16.48 -27.83 16.61
N ASP A 27 -16.90 -26.65 17.08
CA ASP A 27 -17.55 -25.61 16.27
C ASP A 27 -16.54 -24.65 15.65
N LEU A 28 -16.82 -24.22 14.43
CA LEU A 28 -16.11 -23.13 13.77
C LEU A 28 -16.83 -21.81 14.02
N LEU A 29 -16.17 -20.95 14.77
CA LEU A 29 -16.68 -19.60 15.01
C LEU A 29 -16.03 -18.61 14.03
N SER A 30 -16.79 -17.66 13.55
CA SER A 30 -16.34 -16.60 12.69
C SER A 30 -16.49 -15.24 13.36
N CYS A 31 -15.53 -14.35 13.08
CA CYS A 31 -15.56 -12.97 13.56
C CYS A 31 -15.45 -12.03 12.36
N ASP A 32 -16.58 -11.81 11.70
CA ASP A 32 -16.66 -11.00 10.47
C ASP A 32 -17.19 -9.59 10.75
N HIS A 33 -17.28 -9.21 12.04
CA HIS A 33 -17.77 -7.91 12.50
C HIS A 33 -16.63 -7.06 13.06
N THR A 34 -16.57 -5.79 12.65
CA THR A 34 -15.61 -4.81 13.14
C THR A 34 -16.33 -3.64 13.81
N ARG A 35 -15.65 -2.99 14.76
CA ARG A 35 -16.13 -1.78 15.43
C ARG A 35 -15.37 -0.53 15.02
N ARG A 36 -14.25 -0.72 14.32
CA ARG A 36 -13.31 0.36 14.02
C ARG A 36 -13.48 0.93 12.62
N ASN A 37 -13.76 0.07 11.64
CA ASN A 37 -13.71 0.45 10.24
C ASN A 37 -15.02 1.12 9.79
N ALA A 38 -14.90 2.20 9.02
CA ALA A 38 -16.03 2.90 8.44
C ALA A 38 -16.79 2.04 7.42
N THR A 39 -18.09 2.32 7.23
CA THR A 39 -18.98 1.56 6.34
C THR A 39 -18.49 1.51 4.90
N GLY A 40 -18.03 2.64 4.35
CA GLY A 40 -17.51 2.70 2.97
C GLY A 40 -16.22 1.89 2.78
N VAL A 41 -15.36 1.81 3.80
CA VAL A 41 -14.15 0.97 3.77
C VAL A 41 -14.52 -0.51 3.75
N ILE A 42 -15.47 -0.93 4.59
CA ILE A 42 -15.96 -2.31 4.63
C ILE A 42 -16.64 -2.70 3.31
N ALA A 43 -17.46 -1.82 2.74
CA ALA A 43 -18.09 -2.06 1.44
C ALA A 43 -17.04 -2.26 0.33
N ALA A 44 -15.97 -1.46 0.31
CA ALA A 44 -14.88 -1.61 -0.64
C ALA A 44 -14.14 -2.94 -0.46
N VAL A 45 -13.84 -3.35 0.78
CA VAL A 45 -13.20 -4.64 1.08
C VAL A 45 -14.08 -5.80 0.63
N ASN A 46 -15.36 -5.78 0.97
CA ASN A 46 -16.31 -6.82 0.57
C ASN A 46 -16.41 -6.93 -0.96
N HIS A 47 -16.47 -5.80 -1.65
CA HIS A 47 -16.51 -5.77 -3.11
C HIS A 47 -15.26 -6.42 -3.74
N VAL A 48 -14.07 -6.01 -3.30
CA VAL A 48 -12.80 -6.52 -3.86
C VAL A 48 -12.60 -8.00 -3.53
N MET A 49 -12.84 -8.39 -2.28
CA MET A 49 -12.63 -9.78 -1.85
C MET A 49 -13.70 -10.71 -2.43
N GLY A 50 -14.94 -10.25 -2.57
CA GLY A 50 -15.99 -10.98 -3.25
C GLY A 50 -15.70 -11.21 -4.73
N ALA A 51 -15.17 -10.19 -5.42
CA ALA A 51 -14.73 -10.32 -6.81
C ALA A 51 -13.55 -11.30 -6.95
N ALA A 52 -12.56 -11.24 -6.07
CA ALA A 52 -11.44 -12.19 -6.06
C ALA A 52 -11.91 -13.63 -5.79
N GLN A 53 -12.87 -13.82 -4.90
CA GLN A 53 -13.48 -15.13 -4.65
C GLN A 53 -14.25 -15.66 -5.87
N ALA A 54 -15.01 -14.81 -6.54
CA ALA A 54 -15.74 -15.16 -7.76
C ALA A 54 -14.81 -15.58 -8.91
N GLN A 55 -13.58 -15.02 -8.93
CA GLN A 55 -12.53 -15.39 -9.91
C GLN A 55 -11.69 -16.61 -9.46
N GLY A 56 -11.96 -17.18 -8.29
CA GLY A 56 -11.21 -18.32 -7.76
C GLY A 56 -9.83 -17.98 -7.18
N GLU A 57 -9.51 -16.70 -7.03
CA GLU A 57 -8.23 -16.27 -6.45
C GLU A 57 -8.16 -16.45 -4.92
N THR A 58 -9.31 -16.45 -4.27
CA THR A 58 -9.46 -16.70 -2.83
C THR A 58 -10.65 -17.62 -2.58
N SER A 59 -10.69 -18.23 -1.40
CA SER A 59 -11.83 -19.05 -0.98
C SER A 59 -12.19 -18.75 0.48
N GLY A 60 -13.46 -18.95 0.84
CA GLY A 60 -13.92 -18.83 2.21
C GLY A 60 -14.05 -17.39 2.72
N PHE A 61 -14.00 -16.41 1.83
CA PHE A 61 -14.31 -15.03 2.20
C PHE A 61 -15.80 -14.90 2.52
N ARG A 62 -16.10 -14.16 3.57
CA ARG A 62 -17.45 -13.78 3.98
C ARG A 62 -17.51 -12.28 4.14
N ASP A 63 -18.66 -11.70 3.82
CA ASP A 63 -18.84 -10.27 3.94
C ASP A 63 -18.67 -9.82 5.39
N HIS A 64 -17.86 -8.78 5.55
CA HIS A 64 -17.64 -8.14 6.84
C HIS A 64 -18.73 -7.09 7.09
N THR A 65 -19.05 -6.89 8.34
CA THR A 65 -19.99 -5.87 8.82
C THR A 65 -19.33 -4.92 9.79
N THR A 66 -19.91 -3.78 10.06
CA THR A 66 -19.40 -2.80 11.03
C THR A 66 -20.54 -2.14 11.81
N GLU A 67 -20.29 -1.79 13.07
CA GLU A 67 -21.18 -0.91 13.85
C GLU A 67 -20.83 0.58 13.64
N SER A 68 -19.73 0.93 13.00
CA SER A 68 -19.35 2.31 12.76
C SER A 68 -20.42 3.02 11.93
N LYS A 69 -20.83 4.21 12.38
CA LYS A 69 -21.75 5.10 11.64
C LYS A 69 -21.00 6.03 10.70
N ASP A 70 -19.67 6.00 10.73
CA ASP A 70 -18.81 6.79 9.87
C ASP A 70 -18.96 6.29 8.41
N PRO A 71 -19.28 7.16 7.45
CA PRO A 71 -19.41 6.74 6.05
C PRO A 71 -18.06 6.29 5.48
N GLY A 72 -16.96 6.88 5.94
CA GLY A 72 -15.63 6.66 5.37
C GLY A 72 -15.53 7.06 3.91
N VAL A 73 -14.32 7.18 3.41
CA VAL A 73 -14.04 7.53 2.00
C VAL A 73 -12.93 6.65 1.47
N LEU A 74 -13.10 6.13 0.26
CA LEU A 74 -12.06 5.51 -0.53
C LEU A 74 -11.78 6.39 -1.75
N LEU A 75 -10.59 6.94 -1.84
CA LEU A 75 -10.17 7.82 -2.92
C LEU A 75 -9.02 7.20 -3.70
N ARG A 76 -9.02 7.41 -5.00
CA ARG A 76 -7.91 7.11 -5.88
C ARG A 76 -7.32 8.41 -6.39
N LEU A 77 -6.04 8.64 -6.14
CA LEU A 77 -5.33 9.76 -6.75
C LEU A 77 -5.14 9.51 -8.25
N PRO A 78 -5.10 10.58 -9.07
CA PRO A 78 -4.85 10.46 -10.50
C PRO A 78 -3.56 9.67 -10.78
N ALA A 79 -3.60 8.81 -11.78
CA ALA A 79 -2.42 8.05 -12.18
C ALA A 79 -1.37 8.99 -12.79
N ILE A 80 -0.11 8.83 -12.38
CA ILE A 80 1.02 9.52 -12.98
C ILE A 80 1.52 8.67 -14.14
N LEU A 81 1.38 9.19 -15.33
CA LEU A 81 1.85 8.54 -16.53
C LEU A 81 3.37 8.70 -16.68
N PRO A 82 4.06 7.72 -17.27
CA PRO A 82 5.47 7.85 -17.63
C PRO A 82 5.67 9.06 -18.54
N PRO A 83 6.82 9.75 -18.47
CA PRO A 83 7.09 10.94 -19.26
C PRO A 83 6.99 10.72 -20.78
N ASP A 84 7.23 9.52 -21.27
CA ASP A 84 7.21 9.18 -22.69
C ASP A 84 5.81 8.98 -23.29
N SER A 85 4.77 8.91 -22.45
CA SER A 85 3.39 8.81 -22.95
C SER A 85 2.77 10.15 -23.35
N ALA A 86 3.44 11.28 -23.07
CA ALA A 86 2.92 12.62 -23.34
C ALA A 86 3.56 13.31 -24.57
N GLY A 87 4.53 12.70 -25.20
CA GLY A 87 5.18 13.28 -26.37
C GLY A 87 5.77 12.20 -27.26
N GLY A 88 5.16 12.01 -28.42
CA GLY A 88 5.64 11.09 -29.44
C GLY A 88 6.99 11.49 -30.03
N GLY A 89 8.02 11.43 -29.24
CA GLY A 89 9.39 11.39 -29.70
C GLY A 89 9.76 9.94 -29.90
N SER A 90 9.76 9.47 -31.16
CA SER A 90 10.45 8.26 -31.55
C SER A 90 11.92 8.46 -31.15
N ALA A 91 12.28 8.02 -29.94
CA ALA A 91 13.68 7.83 -29.62
C ALA A 91 14.14 6.69 -30.53
N ASP A 92 14.90 7.02 -31.56
CA ASP A 92 15.58 6.04 -32.39
C ASP A 92 16.37 5.12 -31.46
N PRO A 93 16.06 3.81 -31.38
CA PRO A 93 16.80 2.89 -30.51
C PRO A 93 18.29 2.80 -30.85
N LEU A 94 18.68 3.33 -32.01
CA LEU A 94 20.05 3.41 -32.50
C LEU A 94 20.67 4.80 -32.31
N ALA A 95 19.95 5.78 -31.78
CA ALA A 95 20.51 7.09 -31.49
C ALA A 95 21.62 6.96 -30.45
N TRP A 96 22.81 7.37 -30.85
CA TRP A 96 23.98 7.36 -29.97
C TRP A 96 23.79 8.38 -28.84
N ARG A 97 23.93 7.92 -27.62
CA ARG A 97 23.84 8.74 -26.42
C ARG A 97 25.18 8.78 -25.72
N ASP A 98 25.68 9.98 -25.43
CA ASP A 98 26.85 10.15 -24.61
C ASP A 98 26.50 9.88 -23.14
N SER A 99 26.87 8.71 -22.63
CA SER A 99 26.59 8.31 -21.26
C SER A 99 27.36 9.11 -20.19
N LEU A 100 28.34 9.91 -20.59
CA LEU A 100 29.09 10.77 -19.68
C LEU A 100 28.41 12.13 -19.45
N THR A 101 27.66 12.61 -20.43
CA THR A 101 26.99 13.91 -20.37
C THR A 101 25.49 13.80 -20.15
N GLU A 102 24.89 12.67 -20.53
CA GLU A 102 23.47 12.40 -20.37
C GLU A 102 23.25 11.25 -19.39
N PRO A 103 22.97 11.54 -18.12
CA PRO A 103 22.68 10.50 -17.14
C PRO A 103 21.44 9.73 -17.53
N ARG A 104 21.48 8.39 -17.35
CA ARG A 104 20.33 7.54 -17.56
C ARG A 104 19.35 7.75 -16.41
N HIS A 105 18.37 8.59 -16.61
CA HIS A 105 17.23 8.65 -15.71
C HIS A 105 16.39 7.37 -15.91
N GLU A 106 16.36 6.53 -14.91
CA GLU A 106 15.43 5.42 -14.93
C GLU A 106 14.01 6.00 -14.86
N ALA A 107 13.24 5.82 -15.92
CA ALA A 107 11.87 6.32 -16.02
C ALA A 107 11.00 5.86 -14.82
N GLU A 108 11.28 4.68 -14.31
CA GLU A 108 10.63 4.09 -13.15
C GLU A 108 10.92 4.84 -11.84
N GLU A 109 12.15 5.32 -11.64
CA GLU A 109 12.51 6.09 -10.45
C GLU A 109 11.88 7.48 -10.48
N THR A 110 11.87 8.14 -11.64
CA THR A 110 11.22 9.43 -11.82
C THR A 110 9.70 9.34 -11.59
N GLN A 111 9.05 8.30 -12.09
CA GLN A 111 7.63 8.06 -11.87
C GLN A 111 7.34 7.83 -10.39
N ARG A 112 8.14 7.02 -9.71
CA ARG A 112 8.04 6.74 -8.28
C ARG A 112 8.12 8.03 -7.45
N MET A 113 9.06 8.89 -7.73
CA MET A 113 9.20 10.17 -7.04
C MET A 113 7.99 11.07 -7.25
N ARG A 114 7.46 11.15 -8.47
CA ARG A 114 6.24 11.90 -8.78
C ARG A 114 5.02 11.37 -8.02
N GLU A 115 4.86 10.04 -7.96
CA GLU A 115 3.79 9.40 -7.18
C GLU A 115 3.91 9.76 -5.69
N CYS A 116 5.12 9.69 -5.12
CA CYS A 116 5.35 10.05 -3.72
C CYS A 116 5.11 11.55 -3.46
N THR A 117 5.53 12.42 -4.37
CA THR A 117 5.27 13.86 -4.27
C THR A 117 3.78 14.18 -4.31
N GLN A 118 3.03 13.56 -5.22
CA GLN A 118 1.58 13.70 -5.29
C GLN A 118 0.89 13.22 -4.01
N ALA A 119 1.30 12.05 -3.50
CA ALA A 119 0.77 11.50 -2.27
C ALA A 119 1.10 12.39 -1.05
N ALA A 120 2.32 12.91 -0.97
CA ALA A 120 2.73 13.83 0.08
C ALA A 120 1.95 15.15 0.05
N ALA A 121 1.69 15.69 -1.14
CA ALA A 121 0.87 16.88 -1.31
C ALA A 121 -0.58 16.64 -0.85
N TRP A 122 -1.13 15.47 -1.16
CA TRP A 122 -2.45 15.08 -0.68
C TRP A 122 -2.48 14.96 0.87
N VAL A 123 -1.48 14.32 1.48
CA VAL A 123 -1.35 14.23 2.94
C VAL A 123 -1.27 15.62 3.55
N ALA A 124 -0.46 16.52 2.98
CA ALA A 124 -0.36 17.91 3.44
C ALA A 124 -1.72 18.62 3.42
N ALA A 125 -2.50 18.42 2.36
CA ALA A 125 -3.84 18.98 2.25
C ALA A 125 -4.80 18.43 3.33
N GLN A 126 -4.73 17.13 3.65
CA GLN A 126 -5.54 16.53 4.71
C GLN A 126 -5.16 17.09 6.09
N ILE A 127 -3.86 17.27 6.36
CA ILE A 127 -3.38 17.85 7.61
C ILE A 127 -3.84 19.32 7.72
N ALA A 128 -3.73 20.08 6.63
CA ALA A 128 -4.22 21.46 6.59
C ALA A 128 -5.76 21.56 6.78
N ALA A 129 -6.49 20.53 6.38
CA ALA A 129 -7.94 20.42 6.59
C ALA A 129 -8.32 19.97 8.03
N GLY A 130 -7.33 19.68 8.89
CA GLY A 130 -7.54 19.36 10.30
C GLY A 130 -7.29 17.91 10.69
N THR A 131 -6.84 17.05 9.79
CA THR A 131 -6.46 15.66 10.14
C THR A 131 -5.17 15.69 10.95
N PRO A 132 -5.13 15.13 12.17
CA PRO A 132 -3.89 15.05 12.95
C PRO A 132 -2.84 14.20 12.25
N PRO A 133 -1.55 14.63 12.19
CA PRO A 133 -0.50 13.87 11.49
C PRO A 133 -0.31 12.44 11.99
N ASN A 134 -0.51 12.20 13.28
CA ASN A 134 -0.39 10.89 13.91
C ASN A 134 -1.53 9.92 13.53
N GLU A 135 -2.58 10.40 12.88
CA GLU A 135 -3.66 9.57 12.36
C GLU A 135 -3.45 9.16 10.89
N VAL A 136 -2.40 9.69 10.25
CA VAL A 136 -2.06 9.37 8.86
C VAL A 136 -1.07 8.21 8.82
N LEU A 137 -1.46 7.11 8.20
CA LEU A 137 -0.60 5.95 7.95
C LEU A 137 -0.34 5.76 6.46
N VAL A 138 0.93 5.71 6.09
CA VAL A 138 1.36 5.41 4.71
C VAL A 138 1.88 3.99 4.62
N LEU A 139 1.32 3.21 3.71
CA LEU A 139 1.74 1.83 3.45
C LEU A 139 2.30 1.70 2.04
N ALA A 140 3.36 0.92 1.89
CA ALA A 140 3.94 0.59 0.59
C ALA A 140 4.33 -0.89 0.51
N ARG A 141 4.32 -1.45 -0.69
CA ARG A 141 4.72 -2.85 -0.91
C ARG A 141 6.23 -3.08 -0.80
N LYS A 142 7.02 -2.05 -1.09
CA LYS A 142 8.49 -2.09 -1.05
C LYS A 142 9.02 -0.96 -0.16
N ARG A 143 10.11 -1.23 0.54
CA ARG A 143 10.71 -0.30 1.50
C ARG A 143 11.30 0.95 0.84
N ASP A 144 11.90 0.79 -0.33
CA ASP A 144 12.45 1.88 -1.13
C ASP A 144 11.39 2.97 -1.44
N ARG A 145 10.13 2.58 -1.61
CA ARG A 145 9.02 3.53 -1.76
C ARG A 145 8.73 4.31 -0.48
N LEU A 146 8.92 3.70 0.69
CA LEU A 146 8.76 4.40 1.96
C LEU A 146 9.82 5.46 2.14
N ALA A 147 11.08 5.20 1.76
CA ALA A 147 12.16 6.18 1.79
C ALA A 147 11.87 7.38 0.87
N ALA A 148 11.43 7.12 -0.36
CA ALA A 148 11.02 8.18 -1.30
C ALA A 148 9.83 9.00 -0.75
N MET A 149 8.85 8.36 -0.13
CA MET A 149 7.73 9.04 0.50
C MET A 149 8.16 9.87 1.70
N GLN A 150 9.06 9.36 2.53
CA GLN A 150 9.64 10.11 3.65
C GLN A 150 10.36 11.38 3.17
N ALA A 151 11.16 11.26 2.10
CA ALA A 151 11.82 12.42 1.51
C ALA A 151 10.81 13.46 0.99
N ALA A 152 9.73 13.01 0.33
CA ALA A 152 8.67 13.89 -0.16
C ALA A 152 7.91 14.60 0.98
N LEU A 153 7.61 13.91 2.08
CA LEU A 153 6.97 14.51 3.26
C LEU A 153 7.90 15.51 3.96
N ARG A 154 9.18 15.17 4.10
CA ARG A 154 10.18 16.09 4.68
C ARG A 154 10.37 17.36 3.85
N ALA A 155 10.32 17.25 2.51
CA ALA A 155 10.37 18.42 1.63
C ALA A 155 9.19 19.38 1.85
N LEU A 156 8.06 18.89 2.37
CA LEU A 156 6.90 19.69 2.79
C LEU A 156 6.92 20.04 4.28
N HIS A 157 8.05 19.83 4.98
CA HIS A 157 8.21 20.06 6.42
C HIS A 157 7.23 19.27 7.30
N LEU A 158 6.73 18.13 6.81
CA LEU A 158 5.85 17.27 7.57
C LEU A 158 6.68 16.24 8.37
N PRO A 159 6.51 16.18 9.70
CA PRO A 159 7.19 15.18 10.50
C PRO A 159 6.66 13.79 10.17
N CYS A 160 7.56 12.85 9.97
CA CYS A 160 7.20 11.45 9.71
C CYS A 160 8.17 10.51 10.38
N VAL A 161 7.66 9.37 10.83
CA VAL A 161 8.44 8.31 11.46
C VAL A 161 8.34 7.07 10.60
N GLN A 162 9.49 6.52 10.23
CA GLN A 162 9.57 5.20 9.60
C GLN A 162 10.09 4.23 10.66
N PRO A 163 9.31 3.19 11.05
CA PRO A 163 9.74 2.24 12.07
C PRO A 163 10.75 1.25 11.48
N GLU A 164 11.94 1.70 11.15
CA GLU A 164 13.01 0.85 10.63
C GLU A 164 14.37 1.19 11.20
N LYS A 165 15.21 0.14 11.22
CA LYS A 165 16.65 0.29 11.39
C LYS A 165 17.16 1.15 10.24
N ALA A 166 17.28 2.45 10.48
CA ALA A 166 18.11 3.30 9.65
C ALA A 166 19.52 2.72 9.73
N ASP A 167 20.15 2.50 8.60
CA ASP A 167 21.57 2.21 8.60
C ASP A 167 22.27 3.44 9.19
N LEU A 168 23.17 3.23 10.14
CA LEU A 168 23.90 4.33 10.79
C LEU A 168 24.63 5.20 9.75
N PHE A 169 25.00 4.60 8.60
CA PHE A 169 25.66 5.31 7.50
C PHE A 169 24.72 6.19 6.67
N ASP A 170 23.38 6.00 6.77
CA ASP A 170 22.38 6.84 6.11
C ASP A 170 21.97 8.06 6.97
N ALA A 171 22.51 8.18 8.16
CA ALA A 171 22.24 9.33 9.02
C ALA A 171 23.05 10.54 8.53
N PRO A 172 22.41 11.70 8.27
CA PRO A 172 23.10 12.89 7.76
C PRO A 172 24.14 13.47 8.74
N GLU A 173 24.15 13.03 9.99
CA GLU A 173 25.10 13.43 11.03
C GLU A 173 26.39 12.56 11.04
N VAL A 174 26.45 11.50 10.26
CA VAL A 174 27.66 10.64 10.13
C VAL A 174 28.38 11.07 8.87
N PRO A 175 29.58 11.71 8.97
CA PRO A 175 30.36 12.15 7.82
C PRO A 175 30.97 10.96 7.03
#